data_74dac2d07ff010fe061ad3b68b938847
#
_entry.id   74dac2d07ff010fe061ad3b68b938847
#
_cell.length_a   1.000
_cell.length_b   1.000
_cell.length_c   1.000
_cell.angle_alpha   90.00
_cell.angle_beta   90.00
_cell.angle_gamma   90.00
#
_symmetry.space_group_name_H-M   'P 1'
#
loop_
_entity.id
_entity.type
_entity.pdbx_description
1 polymer ?
#
loop_
_entity_poly.entity_id
_entity_poly.type
_entity_poly.pdbx_seq_one_letter_code
_entity_poly.pdbx_strand_id
1 'polypeptide(L)'
;EDATAAASVDTDAADGTLLLDTIAVTAAPGTVTEDSGSWTTEWMRSATGMERSQKETPQSTSVITDAQMKDRNITTIPEVMSAATGITVQAFESDRVNYYSRGFRIDAYQFDGVPLPQEGTFDFGDNDPDMVLYDHVEIVRGATGLMQGAGEPGASINYIRKRPTSFLRRETAAAIAYPLGARVEADVAGPLNESGTVRGRILGAVDSREGTLDGYNKDKYVGYGALEFDLTDETLLNLGLSYQATRTDNVTWGGLPPFDSN
;
A
#
# COMPACT_ATOMS: atom_id res chain seq x y z
N GLU A 1 -14.55 21.10 -17.72
CA GLU A 1 -14.90 20.92 -19.16
C GLU A 1 -14.98 19.42 -19.44
N ASP A 2 -16.24 18.96 -19.62
CA ASP A 2 -16.59 17.56 -19.81
C ASP A 2 -16.02 17.01 -21.11
N ALA A 3 -15.19 15.97 -21.02
CA ALA A 3 -14.87 15.11 -22.16
C ALA A 3 -15.72 13.83 -22.06
N THR A 4 -16.97 13.93 -22.44
CA THR A 4 -17.85 12.79 -22.70
C THR A 4 -17.36 12.11 -23.97
N ALA A 5 -16.70 10.96 -23.87
CA ALA A 5 -16.41 10.12 -25.03
C ALA A 5 -17.73 9.47 -25.51
N ALA A 6 -18.34 10.06 -26.52
CA ALA A 6 -19.44 9.47 -27.22
C ALA A 6 -18.90 8.37 -28.15
N ALA A 7 -19.28 7.12 -27.90
CA ALA A 7 -19.09 6.03 -28.86
C ALA A 7 -19.97 6.28 -30.08
N SER A 8 -19.38 6.59 -31.21
CA SER A 8 -20.08 6.67 -32.49
C SER A 8 -20.25 5.25 -33.04
N VAL A 9 -21.49 4.80 -33.13
CA VAL A 9 -21.84 3.57 -33.86
C VAL A 9 -22.04 3.94 -35.29
N ASP A 10 -21.08 3.61 -36.15
CA ASP A 10 -21.22 3.72 -37.60
C ASP A 10 -21.81 2.41 -38.13
N THR A 11 -23.08 2.47 -38.53
CA THR A 11 -23.78 1.32 -39.14
C THR A 11 -23.62 1.37 -40.66
N ASP A 12 -22.66 0.66 -41.17
CA ASP A 12 -22.62 0.38 -42.61
C ASP A 12 -23.46 -0.88 -42.87
N ALA A 13 -24.64 -0.65 -43.43
CA ALA A 13 -25.70 -1.65 -43.59
C ALA A 13 -25.54 -2.44 -44.88
N ALA A 14 -24.58 -3.36 -44.95
CA ALA A 14 -24.52 -4.30 -46.08
C ALA A 14 -24.21 -5.76 -45.69
N ASP A 15 -23.69 -6.08 -44.52
CA ASP A 15 -23.28 -7.46 -44.19
C ASP A 15 -23.55 -7.93 -42.76
N GLY A 16 -24.34 -7.24 -41.98
CA GLY A 16 -24.76 -7.74 -40.65
C GLY A 16 -23.62 -8.02 -39.65
N THR A 17 -22.40 -7.65 -39.95
CA THR A 17 -21.26 -7.77 -39.04
C THR A 17 -21.14 -6.51 -38.20
N LEU A 18 -21.41 -6.62 -36.91
CA LEU A 18 -21.08 -5.57 -35.96
C LEU A 18 -19.55 -5.47 -35.88
N LEU A 19 -18.99 -4.49 -36.54
CA LEU A 19 -17.61 -4.09 -36.29
C LEU A 19 -17.59 -3.35 -34.95
N LEU A 20 -17.22 -4.04 -33.91
CA LEU A 20 -16.85 -3.38 -32.64
C LEU A 20 -15.57 -2.59 -32.89
N ASP A 21 -15.67 -1.28 -32.75
CA ASP A 21 -14.51 -0.41 -32.79
C ASP A 21 -13.47 -0.89 -31.76
N THR A 22 -12.20 -0.79 -32.14
CA THR A 22 -11.12 -1.21 -31.27
C THR A 22 -11.23 -0.42 -29.95
N ILE A 23 -11.58 -1.08 -28.88
CA ILE A 23 -11.50 -0.49 -27.55
C ILE A 23 -10.01 -0.25 -27.30
N ALA A 24 -9.54 0.95 -27.61
CA ALA A 24 -8.24 1.38 -27.18
C ALA A 24 -8.29 1.45 -25.65
N VAL A 25 -7.82 0.40 -24.99
CA VAL A 25 -7.53 0.47 -23.55
C VAL A 25 -6.29 1.35 -23.42
N THR A 26 -6.50 2.65 -23.45
CA THR A 26 -5.50 3.59 -22.98
C THR A 26 -5.28 3.23 -21.51
N ALA A 27 -4.06 2.83 -21.15
CA ALA A 27 -3.71 2.66 -19.76
C ALA A 27 -4.16 3.93 -19.03
N ALA A 28 -5.15 3.78 -18.14
CA ALA A 28 -5.64 4.90 -17.35
C ALA A 28 -4.42 5.56 -16.68
N PRO A 29 -4.37 6.87 -16.52
CA PRO A 29 -3.34 7.54 -15.74
C PRO A 29 -3.35 6.86 -14.37
N GLY A 30 -2.31 6.09 -14.12
CA GLY A 30 -2.25 4.99 -13.19
C GLY A 30 -2.73 5.33 -11.78
N THR A 31 -3.08 4.30 -11.05
CA THR A 31 -3.38 4.32 -9.62
C THR A 31 -2.23 4.84 -8.75
N VAL A 32 -1.08 5.20 -9.33
CA VAL A 32 0.08 5.77 -8.62
C VAL A 32 -0.29 7.10 -7.96
N THR A 33 -0.05 7.19 -6.66
CA THR A 33 -0.34 8.39 -5.87
C THR A 33 0.90 9.22 -5.54
N GLU A 34 2.09 8.66 -5.72
CA GLU A 34 3.35 9.39 -5.58
C GLU A 34 3.37 10.64 -6.47
N ASP A 35 3.95 11.71 -5.96
CA ASP A 35 4.07 13.00 -6.64
C ASP A 35 2.76 13.68 -7.04
N SER A 36 1.60 13.09 -6.70
CA SER A 36 0.30 13.72 -6.93
C SER A 36 0.05 14.91 -6.01
N GLY A 37 0.67 14.94 -4.84
CA GLY A 37 0.41 15.91 -3.78
C GLY A 37 -1.02 15.86 -3.24
N SER A 38 -1.79 14.86 -3.61
CA SER A 38 -3.21 14.76 -3.28
C SER A 38 -3.47 13.74 -2.17
N TRP A 39 -4.33 14.10 -1.22
CA TRP A 39 -4.83 13.18 -0.18
C TRP A 39 -5.90 12.23 -0.69
N THR A 40 -6.35 12.41 -1.91
CA THR A 40 -7.37 11.58 -2.53
C THR A 40 -6.90 11.13 -3.91
N THR A 41 -7.35 9.96 -4.32
CA THR A 41 -7.24 9.48 -5.70
C THR A 41 -8.60 9.06 -6.19
N GLU A 42 -8.84 9.23 -7.48
CA GLU A 42 -10.07 8.78 -8.11
C GLU A 42 -10.04 7.26 -8.34
N TRP A 43 -8.88 6.70 -8.62
CA TRP A 43 -8.71 5.34 -9.12
C TRP A 43 -8.26 4.35 -8.05
N MET A 44 -8.69 3.10 -8.19
CA MET A 44 -8.26 1.95 -7.38
C MET A 44 -8.44 0.63 -8.14
N ARG A 45 -7.76 -0.45 -7.66
CA ARG A 45 -7.83 -1.78 -8.28
C ARG A 45 -8.39 -2.86 -7.36
N SER A 46 -8.20 -2.76 -6.06
CA SER A 46 -8.43 -3.85 -5.10
C SER A 46 -9.87 -4.35 -5.02
N ALA A 47 -10.85 -3.52 -5.37
CA ALA A 47 -12.24 -3.90 -5.29
C ALA A 47 -12.68 -4.86 -6.40
N THR A 48 -12.14 -4.71 -7.61
CA THR A 48 -12.59 -5.44 -8.81
C THR A 48 -11.48 -6.15 -9.57
N GLY A 49 -10.20 -5.93 -9.21
CA GLY A 49 -9.03 -6.39 -9.96
C GLY A 49 -8.70 -5.56 -11.19
N MET A 50 -9.57 -4.63 -11.55
CA MET A 50 -9.40 -3.68 -12.64
C MET A 50 -9.34 -2.25 -12.10
N GLU A 51 -8.63 -1.38 -12.79
CA GLU A 51 -8.65 0.04 -12.46
C GLU A 51 -10.04 0.60 -12.69
N ARG A 52 -10.65 1.09 -11.62
CA ARG A 52 -11.96 1.73 -11.63
C ARG A 52 -11.98 2.94 -10.73
N SER A 53 -12.87 3.86 -11.06
CA SER A 53 -13.12 4.98 -10.18
C SER A 53 -13.75 4.48 -8.87
N GLN A 54 -13.33 5.04 -7.74
CA GLN A 54 -13.95 4.74 -6.45
C GLN A 54 -15.45 5.03 -6.45
N LYS A 55 -15.88 6.04 -7.23
CA LYS A 55 -17.29 6.41 -7.39
C LYS A 55 -18.12 5.34 -8.10
N GLU A 56 -17.51 4.61 -9.04
CA GLU A 56 -18.18 3.53 -9.79
C GLU A 56 -18.03 2.17 -9.12
N THR A 57 -17.27 2.10 -8.05
CA THR A 57 -17.05 0.87 -7.28
C THR A 57 -18.22 0.67 -6.31
N PRO A 58 -18.98 -0.44 -6.41
CA PRO A 58 -20.20 -0.66 -5.59
C PRO A 58 -19.87 -1.12 -4.16
N GLN A 59 -18.69 -0.80 -3.65
CA GLN A 59 -18.19 -1.14 -2.33
C GLN A 59 -17.74 0.10 -1.57
N SER A 60 -17.69 0.02 -0.25
CA SER A 60 -17.16 1.09 0.57
C SER A 60 -15.64 1.02 0.57
N THR A 61 -15.00 1.97 -0.07
CA THR A 61 -13.56 1.99 -0.28
C THR A 61 -12.89 3.18 0.41
N SER A 62 -11.60 3.07 0.62
CA SER A 62 -10.71 4.17 1.00
C SER A 62 -9.32 3.92 0.41
N VAL A 63 -8.64 4.97 0.03
CA VAL A 63 -7.23 4.93 -0.36
C VAL A 63 -6.48 5.92 0.51
N ILE A 64 -5.43 5.46 1.17
CA ILE A 64 -4.48 6.29 1.91
C ILE A 64 -3.30 6.54 0.98
N THR A 65 -3.18 7.74 0.47
CA THR A 65 -2.20 8.13 -0.56
C THR A 65 -0.82 8.42 0.02
N ASP A 66 0.22 8.44 -0.82
CA ASP A 66 1.59 8.82 -0.46
C ASP A 66 1.62 10.21 0.20
N ALA A 67 0.93 11.20 -0.38
CA ALA A 67 0.84 12.54 0.19
C ALA A 67 0.22 12.54 1.60
N GLN A 68 -0.84 11.77 1.81
CA GLN A 68 -1.46 11.66 3.13
C GLN A 68 -0.54 10.98 4.14
N MET A 69 0.20 9.94 3.72
CA MET A 69 1.18 9.26 4.58
C MET A 69 2.32 10.20 4.97
N LYS A 70 2.86 10.95 4.03
CA LYS A 70 3.95 11.91 4.28
C LYS A 70 3.52 13.07 5.20
N ASP A 71 2.41 13.72 4.89
CA ASP A 71 1.93 14.87 5.66
C ASP A 71 1.57 14.52 7.11
N ARG A 72 1.17 13.28 7.36
CA ARG A 72 0.86 12.77 8.70
C ARG A 72 2.00 12.01 9.34
N ASN A 73 3.14 11.87 8.67
CA ASN A 73 4.27 11.05 9.10
C ASN A 73 3.86 9.62 9.46
N ILE A 74 3.01 9.00 8.63
CA ILE A 74 2.55 7.62 8.78
C ILE A 74 3.65 6.69 8.27
N THR A 75 4.19 5.87 9.16
CA THR A 75 5.28 4.93 8.87
C THR A 75 4.92 3.48 9.16
N THR A 76 3.79 3.24 9.84
CA THR A 76 3.36 1.92 10.30
C THR A 76 1.94 1.60 9.87
N ILE A 77 1.59 0.30 9.83
CA ILE A 77 0.22 -0.15 9.55
C ILE A 77 -0.81 0.38 10.54
N PRO A 78 -0.58 0.34 11.88
CA PRO A 78 -1.54 0.89 12.84
C PRO A 78 -1.89 2.36 12.58
N GLU A 79 -0.92 3.16 12.13
CA GLU A 79 -1.13 4.57 11.78
C GLU A 79 -1.99 4.70 10.51
N VAL A 80 -1.73 3.89 9.47
CA VAL A 80 -2.58 3.82 8.25
C VAL A 80 -4.01 3.45 8.63
N MET A 81 -4.19 2.40 9.44
CA MET A 81 -5.52 1.93 9.84
C MET A 81 -6.26 2.95 10.70
N SER A 82 -5.53 3.68 11.55
CA SER A 82 -6.11 4.78 12.35
C SER A 82 -6.52 5.98 11.49
N ALA A 83 -5.84 6.19 10.36
CA ALA A 83 -6.21 7.22 9.40
C ALA A 83 -7.40 6.83 8.51
N ALA A 84 -7.70 5.54 8.41
CA ALA A 84 -8.74 5.02 7.53
C ALA A 84 -10.13 5.07 8.19
N THR A 85 -11.12 5.59 7.47
CA THR A 85 -12.50 5.66 7.96
C THR A 85 -13.11 4.26 8.12
N GLY A 86 -13.77 4.01 9.26
CA GLY A 86 -14.51 2.76 9.51
C GLY A 86 -13.63 1.55 9.85
N ILE A 87 -12.39 1.81 10.22
CA ILE A 87 -11.48 0.82 10.81
C ILE A 87 -11.29 1.13 12.29
N THR A 88 -11.33 0.11 13.12
CA THR A 88 -11.02 0.19 14.55
C THR A 88 -9.70 -0.54 14.79
N VAL A 89 -8.78 0.15 15.44
CA VAL A 89 -7.46 -0.38 15.82
C VAL A 89 -7.51 -0.79 17.27
N GLN A 90 -7.15 -2.03 17.56
CA GLN A 90 -7.11 -2.56 18.93
C GLN A 90 -5.73 -3.15 19.22
N ALA A 91 -4.94 -2.43 20.00
CA ALA A 91 -3.68 -2.94 20.51
C ALA A 91 -3.94 -3.88 21.71
N PHE A 92 -3.33 -5.05 21.70
CA PHE A 92 -3.36 -5.99 22.81
C PHE A 92 -2.15 -5.81 23.74
N GLU A 93 -1.05 -5.40 23.13
CA GLU A 93 0.22 -5.14 23.79
C GLU A 93 1.10 -4.23 22.91
N SER A 94 2.37 -4.11 23.23
CA SER A 94 3.28 -3.20 22.52
C SER A 94 3.38 -3.45 21.00
N ASP A 95 3.30 -4.71 20.55
CA ASP A 95 3.55 -5.06 19.14
C ASP A 95 2.40 -5.79 18.45
N ARG A 96 1.43 -6.34 19.20
CA ARG A 96 0.27 -7.03 18.62
C ARG A 96 -0.94 -6.10 18.50
N VAL A 97 -1.36 -5.87 17.28
CA VAL A 97 -2.51 -5.00 16.95
C VAL A 97 -3.47 -5.75 16.04
N ASN A 98 -4.74 -5.75 16.39
CA ASN A 98 -5.81 -6.24 15.51
C ASN A 98 -6.61 -5.08 14.93
N TYR A 99 -7.10 -5.29 13.72
CA TYR A 99 -7.92 -4.33 13.01
C TYR A 99 -9.31 -4.91 12.80
N TYR A 100 -10.33 -4.06 12.98
CA TYR A 100 -11.72 -4.45 12.83
C TYR A 100 -12.45 -3.49 11.91
N SER A 101 -13.35 -4.01 11.11
CA SER A 101 -14.30 -3.23 10.32
C SER A 101 -15.68 -3.84 10.46
N ARG A 102 -16.69 -3.00 10.71
CA ARG A 102 -18.08 -3.44 10.88
C ARG A 102 -18.27 -4.54 11.94
N GLY A 103 -17.41 -4.60 12.96
CA GLY A 103 -17.44 -5.60 14.02
C GLY A 103 -16.71 -6.91 13.70
N PHE A 104 -16.18 -7.09 12.49
CA PHE A 104 -15.42 -8.26 12.10
C PHE A 104 -13.92 -7.94 12.08
N ARG A 105 -13.10 -8.91 12.50
CA ARG A 105 -11.65 -8.81 12.37
C ARG A 105 -11.26 -8.76 10.90
N ILE A 106 -10.23 -7.98 10.58
CA ILE A 106 -9.65 -7.94 9.24
C ILE A 106 -8.51 -8.96 9.21
N ASP A 107 -8.62 -9.93 8.31
CA ASP A 107 -7.64 -11.01 8.08
C ASP A 107 -7.22 -11.12 6.61
N ALA A 108 -7.80 -10.31 5.75
CA ALA A 108 -7.58 -10.31 4.32
C ALA A 108 -6.58 -9.21 3.92
N TYR A 109 -5.32 -9.59 3.73
CA TYR A 109 -4.24 -8.70 3.32
C TYR A 109 -3.68 -9.12 1.97
N GLN A 110 -3.24 -8.13 1.19
CA GLN A 110 -2.64 -8.32 -0.12
C GLN A 110 -1.42 -7.42 -0.29
N PHE A 111 -0.45 -7.89 -1.10
CA PHE A 111 0.60 -7.06 -1.66
C PHE A 111 0.45 -7.04 -3.19
N ASP A 112 0.25 -5.85 -3.76
CA ASP A 112 0.01 -5.65 -5.20
C ASP A 112 -1.10 -6.56 -5.74
N GLY A 113 -2.15 -6.81 -4.94
CA GLY A 113 -3.27 -7.67 -5.31
C GLY A 113 -3.03 -9.16 -5.08
N VAL A 114 -1.86 -9.57 -4.61
CA VAL A 114 -1.56 -10.97 -4.28
C VAL A 114 -1.91 -11.22 -2.80
N PRO A 115 -2.87 -12.12 -2.51
CA PRO A 115 -3.26 -12.44 -1.14
C PRO A 115 -2.09 -13.03 -0.35
N LEU A 116 -1.95 -12.55 0.89
CA LEU A 116 -1.05 -13.18 1.86
C LEU A 116 -1.85 -14.14 2.74
N PRO A 117 -1.38 -15.37 2.93
CA PRO A 117 -1.92 -16.20 3.98
C PRO A 117 -1.57 -15.58 5.33
N GLN A 118 -2.56 -15.14 6.08
CA GLN A 118 -2.38 -14.83 7.49
C GLN A 118 -2.52 -16.11 8.31
N GLU A 119 -1.44 -16.52 8.92
CA GLU A 119 -1.46 -17.64 9.87
C GLU A 119 -1.93 -17.13 11.24
N GLY A 120 -3.24 -17.22 11.46
CA GLY A 120 -3.80 -17.37 12.79
C GLY A 120 -3.71 -16.21 13.79
N THR A 121 -4.11 -16.56 15.00
CA THR A 121 -4.32 -15.67 16.18
C THR A 121 -3.00 -15.15 16.81
N PHE A 122 -1.86 -15.62 16.37
CA PHE A 122 -0.55 -15.32 16.93
C PHE A 122 0.35 -14.65 15.90
N ASP A 123 -0.08 -13.50 15.39
CA ASP A 123 0.81 -12.60 14.66
C ASP A 123 1.67 -11.85 15.68
N PHE A 124 2.96 -12.16 15.71
CA PHE A 124 3.91 -11.57 16.66
C PHE A 124 4.45 -10.22 16.21
N GLY A 125 3.74 -9.52 15.31
CA GLY A 125 4.20 -8.25 14.74
C GLY A 125 5.25 -8.42 13.63
N ASP A 126 5.52 -9.65 13.20
CA ASP A 126 6.46 -9.95 12.12
C ASP A 126 5.97 -9.43 10.76
N ASN A 127 4.67 -9.13 10.66
CA ASN A 127 4.00 -8.63 9.46
C ASN A 127 3.64 -7.13 9.56
N ASP A 128 4.44 -6.32 10.26
CA ASP A 128 4.29 -4.86 10.29
C ASP A 128 5.18 -4.21 9.22
N PRO A 129 4.80 -4.26 7.92
CA PRO A 129 5.59 -3.67 6.85
C PRO A 129 5.67 -2.16 7.02
N ASP A 130 6.85 -1.63 6.73
CA ASP A 130 7.10 -0.21 6.79
C ASP A 130 6.47 0.50 5.59
N MET A 131 5.79 1.61 5.85
CA MET A 131 5.06 2.35 4.81
C MET A 131 5.97 3.02 3.78
N VAL A 132 7.27 3.16 4.04
CA VAL A 132 8.23 3.67 3.05
C VAL A 132 8.25 2.84 1.76
N LEU A 133 7.89 1.55 1.83
CA LEU A 133 7.85 0.62 0.69
C LEU A 133 6.68 0.87 -0.26
N TYR A 134 5.63 1.56 0.21
CA TYR A 134 4.33 1.61 -0.47
C TYR A 134 4.03 3.00 -1.01
N ASP A 135 3.46 3.02 -2.21
CA ASP A 135 2.90 4.20 -2.84
C ASP A 135 1.58 4.59 -2.16
N HIS A 136 0.73 3.60 -1.90
CA HIS A 136 -0.54 3.82 -1.22
C HIS A 136 -1.10 2.52 -0.64
N VAL A 137 -2.15 2.66 0.18
CA VAL A 137 -2.88 1.52 0.74
C VAL A 137 -4.34 1.62 0.34
N GLU A 138 -4.85 0.58 -0.31
CA GLU A 138 -6.26 0.47 -0.70
C GLU A 138 -7.02 -0.39 0.31
N ILE A 139 -8.17 0.09 0.77
CA ILE A 139 -9.01 -0.58 1.75
C ILE A 139 -10.41 -0.75 1.18
N VAL A 140 -10.87 -2.00 1.09
CA VAL A 140 -12.21 -2.37 0.65
C VAL A 140 -12.97 -2.96 1.81
N ARG A 141 -14.04 -2.30 2.27
CA ARG A 141 -14.81 -2.70 3.44
C ARG A 141 -16.04 -3.49 3.08
N GLY A 142 -16.30 -4.57 3.83
CA GLY A 142 -17.41 -5.47 3.66
C GLY A 142 -17.02 -6.79 3.03
N ALA A 143 -17.99 -7.49 2.43
CA ALA A 143 -17.74 -8.76 1.77
C ALA A 143 -16.81 -8.57 0.56
N THR A 144 -15.63 -9.15 0.63
CA THR A 144 -14.55 -9.01 -0.34
C THR A 144 -14.50 -10.15 -1.36
N GLY A 145 -15.57 -10.96 -1.41
CA GLY A 145 -15.65 -12.24 -2.11
C GLY A 145 -15.33 -12.21 -3.61
N LEU A 146 -15.43 -11.07 -4.27
CA LEU A 146 -15.13 -10.99 -5.72
C LEU A 146 -13.64 -11.24 -6.00
N MET A 147 -12.74 -10.69 -5.16
CA MET A 147 -11.29 -10.77 -5.39
C MET A 147 -10.58 -11.74 -4.44
N GLN A 148 -11.20 -12.09 -3.31
CA GLN A 148 -10.54 -12.87 -2.26
C GLN A 148 -11.22 -14.21 -1.96
N GLY A 149 -12.37 -14.50 -2.60
CA GLY A 149 -13.12 -15.73 -2.33
C GLY A 149 -13.76 -15.72 -0.95
N ALA A 150 -13.64 -16.84 -0.23
CA ALA A 150 -14.15 -16.98 1.13
C ALA A 150 -13.27 -16.21 2.12
N GLY A 151 -13.86 -15.36 2.94
CA GLY A 151 -13.19 -14.55 3.96
C GLY A 151 -14.19 -13.87 4.88
N GLU A 152 -13.69 -13.25 5.94
CA GLU A 152 -14.51 -12.49 6.87
C GLU A 152 -15.08 -11.21 6.22
N PRO A 153 -16.31 -10.80 6.56
CA PRO A 153 -16.95 -9.65 5.93
C PRO A 153 -16.47 -8.29 6.49
N GLY A 154 -15.31 -8.25 7.08
CA GLY A 154 -14.71 -7.04 7.66
C GLY A 154 -14.23 -6.08 6.61
N ALA A 155 -13.07 -6.32 6.10
CA ALA A 155 -12.42 -5.56 5.02
C ALA A 155 -11.29 -6.38 4.39
N SER A 156 -10.80 -5.92 3.23
CA SER A 156 -9.49 -6.30 2.70
C SER A 156 -8.58 -5.10 2.57
N ILE A 157 -7.30 -5.31 2.79
CA ILE A 157 -6.26 -4.28 2.77
C ILE A 157 -5.23 -4.70 1.74
N ASN A 158 -4.96 -3.84 0.76
CA ASN A 158 -3.97 -4.07 -0.27
C ASN A 158 -2.90 -2.98 -0.21
N TYR A 159 -1.66 -3.39 -0.01
CA TYR A 159 -0.48 -2.53 0.00
C TYR A 159 0.11 -2.48 -1.41
N ILE A 160 0.09 -1.31 -2.03
CA ILE A 160 0.62 -1.09 -3.38
C ILE A 160 2.05 -0.56 -3.27
N ARG A 161 3.01 -1.35 -3.73
CA ARG A 161 4.43 -1.00 -3.62
C ARG A 161 4.83 0.11 -4.58
N LYS A 162 5.79 0.91 -4.14
CA LYS A 162 6.46 1.90 -4.98
C LYS A 162 7.13 1.24 -6.16
N ARG A 163 7.00 1.86 -7.34
CA ARG A 163 7.56 1.38 -8.60
C ARG A 163 8.70 2.29 -9.08
N PRO A 164 9.59 1.80 -9.94
CA PRO A 164 10.54 2.64 -10.65
C PRO A 164 9.84 3.76 -11.44
N THR A 165 10.44 4.93 -11.49
CA THR A 165 9.90 6.12 -12.18
C THR A 165 10.51 6.28 -13.58
N SER A 166 9.79 6.93 -14.48
CA SER A 166 10.29 7.28 -15.83
C SER A 166 11.25 8.48 -15.83
N PHE A 167 11.36 9.19 -14.72
CA PHE A 167 12.27 10.33 -14.51
C PHE A 167 13.15 10.09 -13.29
N LEU A 168 14.28 10.77 -13.23
CA LEU A 168 15.17 10.67 -12.06
C LEU A 168 14.52 11.33 -10.85
N ARG A 169 14.22 10.51 -9.85
CA ARG A 169 13.72 10.90 -8.53
C ARG A 169 14.78 10.68 -7.48
N ARG A 170 14.92 11.62 -6.55
CA ARG A 170 15.76 11.49 -5.36
C ARG A 170 15.04 12.13 -4.19
N GLU A 171 14.81 11.36 -3.17
CA GLU A 171 14.14 11.82 -1.95
C GLU A 171 14.94 11.35 -0.73
N THR A 172 15.07 12.23 0.25
CA THR A 172 15.67 11.91 1.54
C THR A 172 14.85 12.58 2.62
N ALA A 173 14.54 11.85 3.68
CA ALA A 173 13.81 12.38 4.82
C ALA A 173 14.53 12.02 6.12
N ALA A 174 14.41 12.89 7.11
CA ALA A 174 14.86 12.64 8.46
C ALA A 174 13.83 13.17 9.45
N ALA A 175 13.51 12.40 10.46
CA ALA A 175 12.56 12.76 11.49
C ALA A 175 13.12 12.44 12.88
N ILE A 176 12.73 13.27 13.86
CA ILE A 176 12.99 13.04 15.28
C ILE A 176 11.64 12.95 15.97
N ALA A 177 11.46 11.97 16.84
CA ALA A 177 10.23 11.73 17.56
C ALA A 177 10.45 11.81 19.08
N TYR A 178 9.36 12.07 19.82
CA TYR A 178 9.33 11.97 21.29
C TYR A 178 8.67 10.62 21.70
N PRO A 179 9.11 9.89 22.74
CA PRO A 179 10.14 10.29 23.73
C PRO A 179 11.56 10.42 23.16
N LEU A 180 12.15 9.44 22.58
CA LEU A 180 13.40 9.56 21.84
C LEU A 180 13.32 8.62 20.65
N GLY A 181 13.40 9.20 19.46
CA GLY A 181 13.40 8.42 18.22
C GLY A 181 14.01 9.20 17.09
N ALA A 182 14.62 8.50 16.17
CA ALA A 182 15.16 9.06 14.94
C ALA A 182 14.86 8.13 13.78
N ARG A 183 14.46 8.70 12.66
CA ARG A 183 14.24 7.98 11.41
C ARG A 183 14.95 8.69 10.27
N VAL A 184 15.60 7.91 9.41
CA VAL A 184 16.23 8.41 8.19
C VAL A 184 15.80 7.52 7.02
N GLU A 185 15.46 8.14 5.92
CA GLU A 185 15.03 7.49 4.68
C GLU A 185 15.79 8.03 3.49
N ALA A 186 16.04 7.16 2.52
CA ALA A 186 16.60 7.55 1.23
C ALA A 186 15.92 6.73 0.12
N ASP A 187 15.55 7.39 -0.96
CA ASP A 187 14.87 6.82 -2.10
C ASP A 187 15.41 7.40 -3.40
N VAL A 188 15.82 6.53 -4.32
CA VAL A 188 16.30 6.90 -5.64
C VAL A 188 15.64 6.01 -6.68
N ALA A 189 15.00 6.62 -7.66
CA ALA A 189 14.36 5.92 -8.77
C ALA A 189 14.64 6.65 -10.10
N GLY A 190 14.56 5.92 -11.20
CA GLY A 190 14.67 6.52 -12.53
C GLY A 190 15.08 5.55 -13.63
N PRO A 191 15.19 6.07 -14.85
CA PRO A 191 15.65 5.29 -16.00
C PRO A 191 17.13 4.92 -15.85
N LEU A 192 17.46 3.69 -16.21
CA LEU A 192 18.81 3.15 -16.19
C LEU A 192 19.47 3.14 -17.59
N ASN A 193 18.68 3.40 -18.63
CA ASN A 193 19.16 3.53 -20.01
C ASN A 193 18.57 4.78 -20.69
N GLU A 194 19.16 5.18 -21.80
CA GLU A 194 18.74 6.39 -22.53
C GLU A 194 17.34 6.28 -23.16
N SER A 195 16.91 5.07 -23.50
CA SER A 195 15.58 4.83 -24.07
C SER A 195 14.45 4.83 -23.02
N GLY A 196 14.79 4.80 -21.71
CA GLY A 196 13.81 4.72 -20.64
C GLY A 196 13.10 3.36 -20.50
N THR A 197 13.50 2.36 -21.30
CA THR A 197 12.90 1.02 -21.29
C THR A 197 13.34 0.15 -20.13
N VAL A 198 14.43 0.53 -19.46
CA VAL A 198 14.88 -0.11 -18.20
C VAL A 198 14.87 0.94 -17.11
N ARG A 199 14.13 0.68 -16.05
CA ARG A 199 13.98 1.58 -14.90
C ARG A 199 14.32 0.85 -13.62
N GLY A 200 14.87 1.58 -12.66
CA GLY A 200 15.23 1.04 -11.35
C GLY A 200 14.79 1.92 -10.22
N ARG A 201 14.64 1.30 -9.04
CA ARG A 201 14.44 1.99 -7.77
C ARG A 201 15.22 1.29 -6.66
N ILE A 202 15.85 2.07 -5.81
CA ILE A 202 16.44 1.62 -4.55
C ILE A 202 15.96 2.57 -3.47
N LEU A 203 15.41 2.02 -2.40
CA LEU A 203 15.06 2.78 -1.21
C LEU A 203 15.45 2.03 0.06
N GLY A 204 15.65 2.78 1.14
CA GLY A 204 15.94 2.24 2.45
C GLY A 204 15.52 3.20 3.56
N ALA A 205 15.24 2.62 4.73
CA ALA A 205 14.94 3.37 5.94
C ALA A 205 15.57 2.70 7.16
N VAL A 206 15.96 3.54 8.11
CA VAL A 206 16.38 3.12 9.45
C VAL A 206 15.54 3.91 10.44
N ASP A 207 14.89 3.22 11.35
CA ASP A 207 14.05 3.80 12.40
C ASP A 207 14.49 3.23 13.74
N SER A 208 14.75 4.09 14.71
CA SER A 208 15.10 3.69 16.09
C SER A 208 14.25 4.53 17.03
N ARG A 209 13.44 3.89 17.88
CA ARG A 209 12.48 4.56 18.77
C ARG A 209 12.46 3.94 20.14
N GLU A 210 12.50 4.81 21.15
CA GLU A 210 12.11 4.45 22.50
C GLU A 210 10.58 4.54 22.61
N GLY A 211 9.96 3.58 23.27
CA GLY A 211 8.53 3.61 23.55
C GLY A 211 8.18 4.48 24.76
N THR A 212 6.89 4.63 25.03
CA THR A 212 6.38 5.27 26.24
C THR A 212 6.45 4.36 27.47
N LEU A 213 6.72 3.06 27.28
CA LEU A 213 6.94 2.09 28.34
C LEU A 213 8.43 2.07 28.68
N ASP A 214 8.75 2.04 29.97
CA ASP A 214 10.14 2.01 30.44
C ASP A 214 10.89 0.81 29.86
N GLY A 215 12.02 1.10 29.21
CA GLY A 215 12.88 0.10 28.60
C GLY A 215 12.41 -0.48 27.26
N TYR A 216 11.22 -0.11 26.75
CA TYR A 216 10.79 -0.54 25.42
C TYR A 216 11.53 0.22 24.34
N ASN A 217 12.25 -0.52 23.48
CA ASN A 217 12.95 0.02 22.31
C ASN A 217 12.59 -0.78 21.07
N LYS A 218 12.45 -0.09 19.94
CA LYS A 218 12.17 -0.72 18.65
C LYS A 218 13.09 -0.14 17.56
N ASP A 219 13.90 -1.01 16.99
CA ASP A 219 14.75 -0.69 15.84
C ASP A 219 14.23 -1.39 14.59
N LYS A 220 14.09 -0.67 13.48
CA LYS A 220 13.62 -1.20 12.20
C LYS A 220 14.61 -0.82 11.10
N TYR A 221 14.94 -1.79 10.27
CA TYR A 221 15.82 -1.64 9.10
C TYR A 221 15.05 -2.11 7.87
N VAL A 222 14.97 -1.27 6.85
CA VAL A 222 14.21 -1.53 5.62
C VAL A 222 15.09 -1.30 4.42
N GLY A 223 15.03 -2.21 3.46
CA GLY A 223 15.69 -2.10 2.16
C GLY A 223 14.76 -2.62 1.05
N TYR A 224 14.71 -1.93 -0.07
CA TYR A 224 13.93 -2.32 -1.22
C TYR A 224 14.67 -1.99 -2.51
N GLY A 225 14.59 -2.91 -3.47
CA GLY A 225 15.05 -2.70 -4.83
C GLY A 225 14.03 -3.19 -5.83
N ALA A 226 13.79 -2.44 -6.89
CA ALA A 226 12.93 -2.83 -7.99
C ALA A 226 13.56 -2.50 -9.34
N LEU A 227 13.29 -3.36 -10.32
CA LEU A 227 13.65 -3.18 -11.72
C LEU A 227 12.44 -3.42 -12.60
N GLU A 228 12.26 -2.57 -13.59
CA GLU A 228 11.25 -2.69 -14.63
C GLU A 228 11.90 -2.74 -16.00
N PHE A 229 11.38 -3.62 -16.84
CA PHE A 229 11.83 -3.81 -18.22
C PHE A 229 10.63 -3.77 -19.15
N ASP A 230 10.59 -2.83 -20.06
CA ASP A 230 9.63 -2.83 -21.17
C ASP A 230 10.12 -3.84 -22.20
N LEU A 231 9.59 -5.07 -22.16
CA LEU A 231 9.97 -6.15 -23.08
C LEU A 231 9.37 -5.94 -24.47
N THR A 232 8.16 -5.42 -24.52
CA THR A 232 7.44 -4.99 -25.72
C THR A 232 6.57 -3.79 -25.34
N ASP A 233 5.92 -3.17 -26.31
CA ASP A 233 4.99 -2.05 -26.09
C ASP A 233 3.80 -2.45 -25.18
N GLU A 234 3.50 -3.75 -25.10
CA GLU A 234 2.37 -4.29 -24.31
C GLU A 234 2.82 -5.12 -23.09
N THR A 235 4.12 -5.39 -22.96
CA THR A 235 4.64 -6.31 -21.92
C THR A 235 5.68 -5.64 -21.05
N LEU A 236 5.36 -5.49 -19.77
CA LEU A 236 6.24 -5.01 -18.73
C LEU A 236 6.63 -6.14 -17.79
N LEU A 237 7.93 -6.34 -17.59
CA LEU A 237 8.46 -7.21 -16.53
C LEU A 237 8.87 -6.35 -15.34
N ASN A 238 8.30 -6.64 -14.17
CA ASN A 238 8.67 -6.01 -12.91
C ASN A 238 9.28 -7.06 -11.98
N LEU A 239 10.45 -6.74 -11.44
CA LEU A 239 11.16 -7.55 -10.44
C LEU A 239 11.38 -6.68 -9.20
N GLY A 240 10.99 -7.19 -8.03
CA GLY A 240 11.16 -6.48 -6.77
C GLY A 240 11.70 -7.40 -5.67
N LEU A 241 12.55 -6.84 -4.83
CA LEU A 241 13.07 -7.48 -3.63
C LEU A 241 12.95 -6.52 -2.46
N SER A 242 12.35 -6.96 -1.36
CA SER A 242 12.29 -6.21 -0.11
C SER A 242 12.91 -7.00 1.04
N TYR A 243 13.55 -6.28 1.93
CA TYR A 243 14.08 -6.81 3.18
C TYR A 243 13.67 -5.89 4.32
N GLN A 244 13.17 -6.48 5.39
CA GLN A 244 12.89 -5.76 6.62
C GLN A 244 13.36 -6.59 7.81
N ALA A 245 13.99 -5.94 8.78
CA ALA A 245 14.34 -6.50 10.06
C ALA A 245 13.87 -5.56 11.17
N THR A 246 13.16 -6.12 12.14
CA THR A 246 12.70 -5.40 13.33
C THR A 246 13.30 -6.06 14.56
N ARG A 247 13.86 -5.24 15.46
CA ARG A 247 14.29 -5.65 16.79
C ARG A 247 13.49 -4.88 17.81
N THR A 248 12.90 -5.59 18.75
CA THR A 248 12.15 -4.99 19.85
C THR A 248 12.65 -5.53 21.16
N ASP A 249 13.01 -4.64 22.09
CA ASP A 249 13.40 -4.99 23.44
C ASP A 249 12.24 -4.71 24.42
N ASN A 250 12.10 -5.55 25.43
CA ASN A 250 11.10 -5.45 26.49
C ASN A 250 9.65 -5.40 25.98
N VAL A 251 9.33 -6.31 25.07
CA VAL A 251 7.96 -6.53 24.55
C VAL A 251 7.03 -6.94 25.71
N THR A 252 5.88 -6.32 25.81
CA THR A 252 4.88 -6.67 26.82
C THR A 252 4.03 -7.85 26.35
N TRP A 253 4.06 -8.97 27.06
CA TRP A 253 3.17 -10.10 26.84
C TRP A 253 1.94 -9.98 27.74
N GLY A 254 0.75 -9.89 27.12
CA GLY A 254 -0.51 -9.78 27.87
C GLY A 254 -0.80 -8.42 28.49
N GLY A 255 -0.13 -7.37 28.04
CA GLY A 255 -0.53 -5.98 28.27
C GLY A 255 0.11 -5.28 29.47
N LEU A 256 0.81 -5.96 30.37
CA LEU A 256 1.52 -5.31 31.48
C LEU A 256 2.99 -5.76 31.49
N PRO A 257 3.94 -4.81 31.59
CA PRO A 257 5.33 -5.17 31.81
C PRO A 257 5.48 -5.89 33.13
N PRO A 258 6.38 -6.88 33.25
CA PRO A 258 6.70 -7.48 34.53
C PRO A 258 7.21 -6.38 35.50
N PHE A 259 6.58 -6.25 36.64
CA PHE A 259 7.12 -5.40 37.67
C PHE A 259 8.34 -6.11 38.31
N ASP A 260 9.53 -5.57 38.08
CA ASP A 260 10.67 -5.93 38.89
C ASP A 260 10.42 -5.44 40.30
N SER A 261 10.16 -6.36 41.18
CA SER A 261 10.13 -6.10 42.64
C SER A 261 11.57 -6.07 43.15
N ASN A 262 12.27 -4.98 42.91
CA ASN A 262 13.47 -4.64 43.69
C ASN A 262 13.11 -3.72 44.84
#